data_afc1f87ca617c77c1f7de1fff55ebdc9
#
_entry.id   afc1f87ca617c77c1f7de1fff55ebdc9
#
_cell.length_a   1.000
_cell.length_b   1.000
_cell.length_c   1.000
_cell.angle_alpha   90.00
_cell.angle_beta   90.00
_cell.angle_gamma   90.00
#
_symmetry.space_group_name_H-M   'P 1'
#
loop_
_entity.id
_entity.type
_entity.pdbx_description
1 polymer ?
#
loop_
_entity_poly.entity_id
_entity_poly.type
_entity_poly.pdbx_seq_one_letter_code
_entity_poly.pdbx_strand_id
1 'polypeptide(L)'
;CLVLILCGLFCCRKPVWAAWAGYRRLLLTSGRSPSDFLRMFGPAPVLINTGVNGLIGMAFVLGGGGDLNGPTIGGILTIMGFSAFGKHPRNIIPVMFGVWLGAYGMHYEPNYPALQLAGLFGTTLAPVAGHFGPVCGILAGFIHSALVLQTGGPVAGLNLYNNGFSGGLIAIVLYPTLTAIIRHRRPKLRDADYYDLFEADQPINMSNWHTHRPTPEEKAAEAAGRMTDDLPEREGFQRMQKNEKKENG
;
A
#
# COMPACT_ATOMS: atom_id res chain seq x y z
N CYS A 1 -4.48 15.33 13.17
CA CYS A 1 -4.72 13.87 13.14
C CYS A 1 -5.99 13.51 13.92
N LEU A 2 -6.09 13.87 15.22
CA LEU A 2 -7.27 13.54 16.05
C LEU A 2 -8.57 14.08 15.46
N VAL A 3 -8.58 15.32 14.96
CA VAL A 3 -9.76 15.92 14.29
C VAL A 3 -10.23 15.07 13.11
N LEU A 4 -9.32 14.56 12.28
CA LEU A 4 -9.68 13.70 11.15
C LEU A 4 -10.31 12.38 11.60
N ILE A 5 -9.77 11.77 12.67
CA ILE A 5 -10.34 10.55 13.25
C ILE A 5 -11.77 10.83 13.77
N LEU A 6 -11.94 11.91 14.52
CA LEU A 6 -13.25 12.31 15.05
C LEU A 6 -14.25 12.64 13.93
N CYS A 7 -13.81 13.36 12.89
CA CYS A 7 -14.63 13.61 11.71
C CYS A 7 -15.05 12.31 11.01
N GLY A 8 -14.13 11.36 10.86
CA GLY A 8 -14.44 10.05 10.28
C GLY A 8 -15.45 9.26 11.11
N LEU A 9 -15.38 9.37 12.45
CA LEU A 9 -16.29 8.66 13.35
C LEU A 9 -17.67 9.32 13.45
N PHE A 10 -17.76 10.66 13.48
CA PHE A 10 -18.97 11.38 13.87
C PHE A 10 -19.60 12.23 12.77
N CYS A 11 -18.82 12.75 11.80
CA CYS A 11 -19.34 13.71 10.81
C CYS A 11 -19.82 13.08 9.51
N CYS A 12 -19.51 11.80 9.24
CA CYS A 12 -19.77 11.16 7.94
C CYS A 12 -21.14 10.48 7.82
N ARG A 13 -22.15 10.92 8.58
CA ARG A 13 -23.53 10.40 8.54
C ARG A 13 -23.67 8.86 8.63
N LYS A 14 -22.64 8.17 9.08
CA LYS A 14 -22.67 6.72 9.34
C LYS A 14 -22.57 6.48 10.84
N PRO A 15 -23.21 5.42 11.35
CA PRO A 15 -23.02 5.07 12.76
C PRO A 15 -21.56 4.68 13.01
N VAL A 16 -21.03 5.04 14.17
CA VAL A 16 -19.61 4.86 14.56
C VAL A 16 -19.13 3.41 14.34
N TRP A 17 -19.97 2.44 14.67
CA TRP A 17 -19.63 1.02 14.46
C TRP A 17 -19.43 0.66 12.98
N ALA A 18 -20.20 1.27 12.07
CA ALA A 18 -20.06 1.03 10.63
C ALA A 18 -18.79 1.69 10.06
N ALA A 19 -18.46 2.91 10.51
CA ALA A 19 -17.21 3.58 10.19
C ALA A 19 -16.00 2.75 10.65
N TRP A 20 -16.04 2.24 11.87
CA TRP A 20 -15.01 1.38 12.43
C TRP A 20 -14.90 0.04 11.71
N ALA A 21 -16.02 -0.61 11.41
CA ALA A 21 -16.04 -1.86 10.63
C ALA A 21 -15.44 -1.66 9.23
N GLY A 22 -15.77 -0.54 8.57
CA GLY A 22 -15.16 -0.15 7.29
C GLY A 22 -13.65 0.04 7.40
N TYR A 23 -13.19 0.72 8.45
CA TYR A 23 -11.75 0.89 8.71
C TYR A 23 -11.03 -0.44 8.93
N ARG A 24 -11.60 -1.34 9.73
CA ARG A 24 -11.03 -2.69 9.91
C ARG A 24 -10.90 -3.47 8.60
N ARG A 25 -11.86 -3.31 7.67
CA ARG A 25 -11.80 -3.92 6.34
C ARG A 25 -10.70 -3.29 5.48
N LEU A 26 -10.57 -1.96 5.51
CA LEU A 26 -9.48 -1.24 4.83
C LEU A 26 -8.11 -1.79 5.25
N LEU A 27 -7.89 -2.08 6.52
CA LEU A 27 -6.64 -2.66 7.02
C LEU A 27 -6.31 -4.06 6.47
N LEU A 28 -7.26 -4.73 5.84
CA LEU A 28 -7.06 -6.07 5.26
C LEU A 28 -6.63 -6.01 3.79
N THR A 29 -6.65 -4.84 3.16
CA THR A 29 -6.21 -4.66 1.78
C THR A 29 -4.69 -4.79 1.65
N SER A 30 -4.22 -5.12 0.46
CA SER A 30 -2.78 -5.12 0.18
C SER A 30 -2.21 -3.71 0.00
N GLY A 31 -3.06 -2.73 -0.33
CA GLY A 31 -2.64 -1.37 -0.67
C GLY A 31 -1.88 -1.25 -1.98
N ARG A 32 -1.97 -2.25 -2.85
CA ARG A 32 -1.41 -2.23 -4.21
C ARG A 32 -2.17 -1.24 -5.09
N SER A 33 -1.47 -0.52 -5.94
CA SER A 33 -2.11 0.33 -6.95
C SER A 33 -2.84 -0.53 -8.00
N PRO A 34 -4.05 -0.16 -8.45
CA PRO A 34 -4.75 1.10 -8.20
C PRO A 34 -5.73 1.05 -7.01
N SER A 35 -5.27 1.20 -5.77
CA SER A 35 -6.15 1.24 -4.59
C SER A 35 -6.74 2.64 -4.39
N ASP A 36 -8.03 2.80 -4.57
CA ASP A 36 -8.78 4.01 -4.21
C ASP A 36 -9.67 3.69 -2.99
N PHE A 37 -9.17 3.98 -1.80
CA PHE A 37 -9.88 3.68 -0.58
C PHE A 37 -11.13 4.55 -0.38
N LEU A 38 -11.15 5.74 -0.98
CA LEU A 38 -12.33 6.59 -0.91
C LEU A 38 -13.50 5.96 -1.67
N ARG A 39 -13.23 5.45 -2.86
CA ARG A 39 -14.22 4.74 -3.67
C ARG A 39 -14.60 3.39 -3.06
N MET A 40 -13.64 2.65 -2.50
CA MET A 40 -13.85 1.31 -1.95
C MET A 40 -14.59 1.31 -0.61
N PHE A 41 -14.26 2.23 0.30
CA PHE A 41 -14.74 2.21 1.69
C PHE A 41 -15.55 3.45 2.07
N GLY A 42 -15.48 4.51 1.25
CA GLY A 42 -16.10 5.79 1.52
C GLY A 42 -15.29 6.68 2.47
N PRO A 43 -15.76 7.91 2.74
CA PRO A 43 -14.96 8.93 3.41
C PRO A 43 -14.67 8.62 4.90
N ALA A 44 -15.57 7.98 5.61
CA ALA A 44 -15.41 7.76 7.06
C ALA A 44 -14.18 6.89 7.40
N PRO A 45 -14.00 5.67 6.84
CA PRO A 45 -12.80 4.86 7.05
C PRO A 45 -11.52 5.54 6.57
N VAL A 46 -11.57 6.29 5.47
CA VAL A 46 -10.40 6.99 4.91
C VAL A 46 -9.94 8.11 5.84
N LEU A 47 -10.85 8.90 6.39
CA LEU A 47 -10.50 9.95 7.38
C LEU A 47 -9.87 9.36 8.64
N ILE A 48 -10.43 8.24 9.14
CA ILE A 48 -9.83 7.53 10.28
C ILE A 48 -8.41 7.05 9.90
N ASN A 49 -8.26 6.42 8.75
CA ASN A 49 -6.97 5.93 8.26
C ASN A 49 -5.93 7.05 8.14
N THR A 50 -6.32 8.18 7.54
CA THR A 50 -5.47 9.36 7.37
C THR A 50 -5.00 9.90 8.72
N GLY A 51 -5.91 10.03 9.69
CA GLY A 51 -5.56 10.50 11.02
C GLY A 51 -4.66 9.54 11.77
N VAL A 52 -4.93 8.23 11.71
CA VAL A 52 -4.10 7.18 12.35
C VAL A 52 -2.71 7.14 11.73
N ASN A 53 -2.60 7.17 10.41
CA ASN A 53 -1.30 7.17 9.73
C ASN A 53 -0.48 8.43 10.06
N GLY A 54 -1.14 9.59 10.21
CA GLY A 54 -0.47 10.80 10.66
C GLY A 54 0.08 10.67 12.09
N LEU A 55 -0.68 10.06 13.01
CA LEU A 55 -0.19 9.76 14.37
C LEU A 55 1.00 8.80 14.36
N ILE A 56 0.96 7.78 13.50
CA ILE A 56 2.08 6.83 13.34
C ILE A 56 3.32 7.55 12.81
N GLY A 57 3.17 8.43 11.81
CA GLY A 57 4.28 9.22 11.29
C GLY A 57 4.91 10.13 12.36
N MET A 58 4.09 10.80 13.16
CA MET A 58 4.58 11.60 14.29
C MET A 58 5.28 10.72 15.35
N ALA A 59 4.67 9.58 15.70
CA ALA A 59 5.26 8.65 16.68
C ALA A 59 6.60 8.09 16.18
N PHE A 60 6.75 7.85 14.89
CA PHE A 60 8.01 7.41 14.29
C PHE A 60 9.10 8.47 14.42
N VAL A 61 8.81 9.73 14.10
CA VAL A 61 9.78 10.82 14.20
C VAL A 61 10.18 11.07 15.65
N LEU A 62 9.18 11.30 16.52
CA LEU A 62 9.44 11.61 17.93
C LEU A 62 10.04 10.42 18.70
N GLY A 63 9.57 9.21 18.40
CA GLY A 63 10.09 7.98 19.00
C GLY A 63 11.54 7.67 18.62
N GLY A 64 11.99 8.13 17.45
CA GLY A 64 13.39 8.12 17.05
C GLY A 64 14.22 9.29 17.60
N GLY A 65 13.65 10.16 18.43
CA GLY A 65 14.34 11.35 18.95
C GLY A 65 14.50 12.48 17.93
N GLY A 66 13.72 12.47 16.85
CA GLY A 66 13.74 13.51 15.84
C GLY A 66 12.76 14.64 16.16
N ASP A 67 12.85 15.72 15.38
CA ASP A 67 12.02 16.92 15.53
C ASP A 67 10.94 17.02 14.47
N LEU A 68 9.79 17.59 14.84
CA LEU A 68 8.75 17.97 13.90
C LEU A 68 9.13 19.31 13.23
N ASN A 69 9.86 19.20 12.13
CA ASN A 69 10.31 20.32 11.30
C ASN A 69 9.66 20.27 9.90
N GLY A 70 9.98 21.22 9.03
CA GLY A 70 9.39 21.28 7.69
C GLY A 70 9.49 19.95 6.91
N PRO A 71 10.68 19.38 6.75
CA PRO A 71 10.87 18.10 6.07
C PRO A 71 10.09 16.92 6.69
N THR A 72 10.14 16.77 8.02
CA THR A 72 9.45 15.66 8.70
C THR A 72 7.93 15.82 8.68
N ILE A 73 7.42 17.05 8.85
CA ILE A 73 5.99 17.37 8.70
C ILE A 73 5.57 17.07 7.25
N GLY A 74 6.36 17.48 6.23
CA GLY A 74 6.10 17.18 4.83
C GLY A 74 6.01 15.67 4.55
N GLY A 75 6.90 14.88 5.15
CA GLY A 75 6.89 13.42 5.07
C GLY A 75 5.63 12.81 5.72
N ILE A 76 5.24 13.31 6.89
CA ILE A 76 4.00 12.89 7.58
C ILE A 76 2.76 13.22 6.73
N LEU A 77 2.68 14.44 6.19
CA LEU A 77 1.58 14.84 5.31
C LEU A 77 1.53 14.00 4.04
N THR A 78 2.68 13.58 3.51
CA THR A 78 2.76 12.65 2.37
C THR A 78 2.15 11.29 2.72
N ILE A 79 2.46 10.73 3.89
CA ILE A 79 1.83 9.49 4.36
C ILE A 79 0.32 9.66 4.49
N MET A 80 -0.12 10.78 5.08
CA MET A 80 -1.53 11.11 5.26
C MET A 80 -2.27 11.24 3.92
N GLY A 81 -1.69 11.91 2.92
CA GLY A 81 -2.27 12.04 1.59
C GLY A 81 -2.45 10.68 0.90
N PHE A 82 -1.42 9.84 0.95
CA PHE A 82 -1.49 8.49 0.38
C PHE A 82 -2.30 7.49 1.21
N SER A 83 -2.84 7.89 2.35
CA SER A 83 -3.77 7.07 3.13
C SER A 83 -5.12 6.85 2.43
N ALA A 84 -5.45 7.67 1.43
CA ALA A 84 -6.58 7.45 0.53
C ALA A 84 -6.24 6.47 -0.61
N PHE A 85 -4.96 6.21 -0.86
CA PHE A 85 -4.45 5.49 -2.03
C PHE A 85 -3.55 4.29 -1.67
N GLY A 86 -3.95 3.50 -0.69
CA GLY A 86 -3.33 2.22 -0.40
C GLY A 86 -2.46 2.16 0.86
N LYS A 87 -2.04 3.29 1.46
CA LYS A 87 -1.28 3.28 2.71
C LYS A 87 -2.20 3.11 3.92
N HIS A 88 -1.84 2.18 4.81
CA HIS A 88 -2.53 1.97 6.09
C HIS A 88 -1.55 1.39 7.12
N PRO A 89 -1.86 1.39 8.43
CA PRO A 89 -0.93 0.99 9.49
C PRO A 89 -0.25 -0.36 9.25
N ARG A 90 -0.98 -1.37 8.79
CA ARG A 90 -0.44 -2.73 8.63
C ARG A 90 0.61 -2.85 7.52
N ASN A 91 0.64 -1.94 6.55
CA ASN A 91 1.62 -1.99 5.48
C ASN A 91 2.73 -0.93 5.62
N ILE A 92 2.50 0.21 6.29
CA ILE A 92 3.54 1.21 6.50
C ILE A 92 4.46 0.89 7.69
N ILE A 93 3.90 0.41 8.81
CA ILE A 93 4.67 0.11 10.03
C ILE A 93 5.83 -0.86 9.77
N PRO A 94 5.65 -2.00 9.06
CA PRO A 94 6.75 -2.90 8.79
C PRO A 94 7.91 -2.23 8.03
N VAL A 95 7.60 -1.38 7.04
CA VAL A 95 8.62 -0.67 6.27
C VAL A 95 9.37 0.33 7.15
N MET A 96 8.66 1.13 7.95
CA MET A 96 9.25 2.10 8.87
C MET A 96 10.13 1.40 9.91
N PHE A 97 9.67 0.27 10.44
CA PHE A 97 10.47 -0.54 11.36
C PHE A 97 11.73 -1.10 10.70
N GLY A 98 11.62 -1.53 9.43
CA GLY A 98 12.76 -1.97 8.63
C GLY A 98 13.82 -0.87 8.46
N VAL A 99 13.40 0.37 8.28
CA VAL A 99 14.33 1.53 8.22
C VAL A 99 15.04 1.73 9.54
N TRP A 100 14.36 1.62 10.68
CA TRP A 100 15.01 1.68 12.00
C TRP A 100 16.04 0.57 12.21
N LEU A 101 15.70 -0.66 11.81
CA LEU A 101 16.65 -1.77 11.88
C LEU A 101 17.88 -1.53 11.00
N GLY A 102 17.69 -0.95 9.82
CA GLY A 102 18.78 -0.58 8.94
C GLY A 102 19.65 0.55 9.51
N ALA A 103 19.05 1.56 10.11
CA ALA A 103 19.77 2.63 10.81
C ALA A 103 20.64 2.04 11.91
N TYR A 104 20.07 1.20 12.76
CA TYR A 104 20.80 0.53 13.83
C TYR A 104 21.94 -0.36 13.29
N GLY A 105 21.67 -1.14 12.25
CA GLY A 105 22.68 -2.00 11.62
C GLY A 105 23.84 -1.25 10.97
N MET A 106 23.60 -0.02 10.54
CA MET A 106 24.63 0.88 9.97
C MET A 106 25.27 1.82 11.03
N HIS A 107 24.93 1.66 12.30
CA HIS A 107 25.41 2.48 13.42
C HIS A 107 25.04 3.97 13.31
N TYR A 108 23.91 4.28 12.68
CA TYR A 108 23.33 5.62 12.69
C TYR A 108 22.32 5.77 13.83
N GLU A 109 22.32 6.96 14.44
CA GLU A 109 21.28 7.31 15.40
C GLU A 109 19.90 7.37 14.71
N PRO A 110 18.79 6.93 15.37
CA PRO A 110 17.45 6.96 14.80
C PRO A 110 16.96 8.37 14.45
N ASN A 111 17.52 9.42 15.07
CA ASN A 111 17.23 10.83 14.78
C ASN A 111 18.00 11.39 13.58
N TYR A 112 18.86 10.60 12.93
CA TYR A 112 19.58 11.05 11.74
C TYR A 112 18.61 11.51 10.65
N PRO A 113 18.68 12.79 10.19
CA PRO A 113 17.62 13.39 9.37
C PRO A 113 17.30 12.62 8.09
N ALA A 114 18.33 12.12 7.38
CA ALA A 114 18.10 11.36 6.16
C ALA A 114 17.37 10.04 6.42
N LEU A 115 17.61 9.37 7.56
CA LEU A 115 16.91 8.14 7.93
C LEU A 115 15.51 8.38 8.48
N GLN A 116 15.28 9.51 9.15
CA GLN A 116 13.93 9.96 9.50
C GLN A 116 13.06 10.11 8.24
N LEU A 117 13.60 10.81 7.23
CA LEU A 117 12.91 10.97 5.94
C LEU A 117 12.81 9.67 5.16
N ALA A 118 13.82 8.79 5.25
CA ALA A 118 13.76 7.46 4.67
C ALA A 118 12.61 6.62 5.26
N GLY A 119 12.37 6.71 6.56
CA GLY A 119 11.24 6.03 7.20
C GLY A 119 9.89 6.55 6.73
N LEU A 120 9.75 7.86 6.60
CA LEU A 120 8.51 8.50 6.16
C LEU A 120 8.24 8.26 4.67
N PHE A 121 9.18 8.61 3.79
CA PHE A 121 9.03 8.46 2.34
C PHE A 121 9.19 7.01 1.87
N GLY A 122 9.99 6.18 2.57
CA GLY A 122 10.14 4.76 2.29
C GLY A 122 8.84 3.96 2.41
N THR A 123 7.80 4.54 3.04
CA THR A 123 6.43 3.97 3.00
C THR A 123 5.85 3.87 1.58
N THR A 124 6.52 4.38 0.54
CA THR A 124 6.22 4.06 -0.86
C THR A 124 6.33 2.57 -1.15
N LEU A 125 7.11 1.82 -0.33
CA LEU A 125 7.25 0.37 -0.39
C LEU A 125 6.15 -0.38 0.42
N ALA A 126 5.15 0.32 0.95
CA ALA A 126 4.03 -0.28 1.68
C ALA A 126 3.32 -1.42 0.90
N PRO A 127 3.15 -1.34 -0.45
CA PRO A 127 2.59 -2.45 -1.22
C PRO A 127 3.37 -3.76 -1.09
N VAL A 128 4.68 -3.71 -0.88
CA VAL A 128 5.50 -4.92 -0.64
C VAL A 128 5.07 -5.59 0.67
N ALA A 129 4.91 -4.82 1.74
CA ALA A 129 4.43 -5.32 3.02
C ALA A 129 2.98 -5.83 2.93
N GLY A 130 2.12 -5.10 2.23
CA GLY A 130 0.72 -5.45 2.10
C GLY A 130 0.48 -6.71 1.26
N HIS A 131 1.29 -6.92 0.22
CA HIS A 131 1.14 -8.05 -0.70
C HIS A 131 1.90 -9.30 -0.23
N PHE A 132 3.14 -9.14 0.20
CA PHE A 132 4.02 -10.27 0.58
C PHE A 132 4.11 -10.50 2.09
N GLY A 133 3.50 -9.63 2.88
CA GLY A 133 3.48 -9.72 4.34
C GLY A 133 4.50 -8.82 5.05
N PRO A 134 4.39 -8.69 6.38
CA PRO A 134 5.16 -7.72 7.14
C PRO A 134 6.68 -7.99 7.12
N VAL A 135 7.10 -9.24 7.06
CA VAL A 135 8.54 -9.59 7.00
C VAL A 135 9.19 -9.04 5.73
N CYS A 136 8.49 -9.16 4.59
CA CYS A 136 8.97 -8.59 3.33
C CYS A 136 8.98 -7.05 3.36
N GLY A 137 8.03 -6.44 4.09
CA GLY A 137 8.01 -5.01 4.32
C GLY A 137 9.20 -4.53 5.17
N ILE A 138 9.55 -5.27 6.22
CA ILE A 138 10.73 -5.00 7.04
C ILE A 138 12.00 -5.09 6.19
N LEU A 139 12.13 -6.15 5.38
CA LEU A 139 13.25 -6.31 4.47
C LEU A 139 13.35 -5.14 3.46
N ALA A 140 12.22 -4.74 2.88
CA ALA A 140 12.19 -3.61 1.95
C ALA A 140 12.63 -2.31 2.61
N GLY A 141 12.18 -2.01 3.84
CA GLY A 141 12.59 -0.85 4.61
C GLY A 141 14.07 -0.88 5.01
N PHE A 142 14.57 -2.05 5.40
CA PHE A 142 15.98 -2.25 5.72
C PHE A 142 16.89 -1.95 4.52
N ILE A 143 16.57 -2.51 3.36
CA ILE A 143 17.33 -2.25 2.12
C ILE A 143 17.20 -0.77 1.73
N HIS A 144 16.01 -0.18 1.91
CA HIS A 144 15.77 1.22 1.60
C HIS A 144 16.65 2.17 2.40
N SER A 145 16.82 1.94 3.69
CA SER A 145 17.67 2.77 4.55
C SER A 145 19.13 2.78 4.09
N ALA A 146 19.65 1.64 3.64
CA ALA A 146 21.02 1.55 3.14
C ALA A 146 21.16 2.23 1.77
N LEU A 147 20.21 2.01 0.85
CA LEU A 147 20.28 2.52 -0.50
C LEU A 147 20.08 4.04 -0.56
N VAL A 148 19.17 4.60 0.24
CA VAL A 148 18.86 6.03 0.23
C VAL A 148 20.05 6.89 0.61
N LEU A 149 20.94 6.40 1.46
CA LEU A 149 22.16 7.10 1.86
C LEU A 149 23.18 7.18 0.71
N GLN A 150 23.14 6.23 -0.22
CA GLN A 150 24.08 6.16 -1.35
C GLN A 150 23.55 6.90 -2.60
N THR A 151 22.25 7.07 -2.72
CA THR A 151 21.62 7.63 -3.91
C THR A 151 21.48 9.17 -3.88
N GLY A 152 21.90 9.82 -2.81
CA GLY A 152 21.81 11.27 -2.63
C GLY A 152 22.58 12.08 -3.69
N GLY A 153 23.78 11.64 -4.08
CA GLY A 153 24.62 12.29 -5.08
C GLY A 153 23.95 12.43 -6.44
N PRO A 154 23.47 11.33 -7.06
CA PRO A 154 22.80 11.35 -8.36
C PRO A 154 21.57 12.25 -8.46
N VAL A 155 20.88 12.49 -7.32
CA VAL A 155 19.66 13.32 -7.26
C VAL A 155 19.88 14.67 -6.58
N ALA A 156 21.12 15.18 -6.60
CA ALA A 156 21.51 16.48 -6.06
C ALA A 156 21.15 16.67 -4.57
N GLY A 157 21.10 15.60 -3.78
CA GLY A 157 20.77 15.65 -2.36
C GLY A 157 19.31 15.95 -2.02
N LEU A 158 18.41 16.00 -3.00
CA LEU A 158 16.99 16.27 -2.78
C LEU A 158 16.30 15.04 -2.17
N ASN A 159 16.03 15.09 -0.87
CA ASN A 159 15.55 13.94 -0.08
C ASN A 159 14.28 13.27 -0.63
N LEU A 160 13.30 14.03 -1.15
CA LEU A 160 12.10 13.46 -1.74
C LEU A 160 12.43 12.62 -2.99
N TYR A 161 13.19 13.18 -3.92
CA TYR A 161 13.61 12.48 -5.14
C TYR A 161 14.52 11.30 -4.84
N ASN A 162 15.44 11.45 -3.88
CA ASN A 162 16.32 10.40 -3.43
C ASN A 162 15.52 9.19 -2.89
N ASN A 163 14.54 9.44 -2.04
CA ASN A 163 13.66 8.38 -1.50
C ASN A 163 12.78 7.75 -2.59
N GLY A 164 12.25 8.53 -3.52
CA GLY A 164 11.47 8.03 -4.67
C GLY A 164 12.32 7.15 -5.58
N PHE A 165 13.52 7.60 -5.92
CA PHE A 165 14.46 6.86 -6.78
C PHE A 165 14.91 5.54 -6.13
N SER A 166 15.38 5.57 -4.89
CA SER A 166 15.79 4.35 -4.17
C SER A 166 14.63 3.38 -3.93
N GLY A 167 13.44 3.88 -3.60
CA GLY A 167 12.24 3.06 -3.49
C GLY A 167 11.86 2.39 -4.81
N GLY A 168 11.96 3.10 -5.94
CA GLY A 168 11.75 2.56 -7.28
C GLY A 168 12.74 1.45 -7.63
N LEU A 169 14.04 1.67 -7.38
CA LEU A 169 15.07 0.65 -7.60
C LEU A 169 14.80 -0.63 -6.80
N ILE A 170 14.42 -0.47 -5.53
CA ILE A 170 14.07 -1.63 -4.68
C ILE A 170 12.85 -2.34 -5.22
N ALA A 171 11.81 -1.61 -5.60
CA ALA A 171 10.58 -2.21 -6.12
C ALA A 171 10.84 -3.02 -7.40
N ILE A 172 11.65 -2.50 -8.33
CA ILE A 172 12.00 -3.17 -9.58
C ILE A 172 12.72 -4.50 -9.35
N VAL A 173 13.56 -4.59 -8.31
CA VAL A 173 14.31 -5.81 -8.00
C VAL A 173 13.55 -6.72 -7.05
N LEU A 174 13.05 -6.16 -5.96
CA LEU A 174 12.50 -6.94 -4.86
C LEU A 174 11.13 -7.53 -5.20
N TYR A 175 10.27 -6.79 -5.91
CA TYR A 175 8.92 -7.25 -6.21
C TYR A 175 8.91 -8.51 -7.10
N PRO A 176 9.58 -8.56 -8.27
CA PRO A 176 9.64 -9.79 -9.08
C PRO A 176 10.35 -10.93 -8.36
N THR A 177 11.42 -10.64 -7.59
CA THR A 177 12.14 -11.65 -6.81
C THR A 177 11.24 -12.31 -5.77
N LEU A 178 10.50 -11.51 -4.97
CA LEU A 178 9.55 -12.02 -4.00
C LEU A 178 8.39 -12.77 -4.67
N THR A 179 7.90 -12.28 -5.80
CA THR A 179 6.87 -12.96 -6.57
C THR A 179 7.33 -14.35 -6.99
N ALA A 180 8.54 -14.47 -7.55
CA ALA A 180 9.10 -15.76 -7.97
C ALA A 180 9.26 -16.73 -6.79
N ILE A 181 9.80 -16.26 -5.65
CA ILE A 181 10.04 -17.11 -4.47
C ILE A 181 8.72 -17.54 -3.81
N ILE A 182 7.78 -16.60 -3.62
CA ILE A 182 6.55 -16.85 -2.86
C ILE A 182 5.55 -17.63 -3.72
N ARG A 183 5.48 -17.34 -5.03
CA ARG A 183 4.65 -18.09 -5.97
C ARG A 183 5.02 -19.57 -5.99
N HIS A 184 6.30 -19.88 -5.85
CA HIS A 184 6.77 -21.28 -5.78
C HIS A 184 6.36 -21.98 -4.46
N ARG A 185 6.24 -21.22 -3.35
CA ARG A 185 5.91 -21.75 -2.01
C ARG A 185 4.42 -21.71 -1.65
N ARG A 186 3.67 -20.76 -2.25
CA ARG A 186 2.25 -20.52 -1.97
C ARG A 186 1.51 -20.20 -3.27
N PRO A 187 1.03 -21.20 -4.02
CA PRO A 187 0.35 -20.98 -5.30
C PRO A 187 -1.00 -20.22 -5.20
N LYS A 188 -1.41 -19.77 -4.01
CA LYS A 188 -2.71 -19.17 -3.75
C LYS A 188 -2.64 -17.85 -2.97
N LEU A 189 -1.87 -16.88 -3.42
CA LEU A 189 -2.14 -15.50 -3.05
C LEU A 189 -3.26 -15.00 -3.97
N ARG A 190 -4.44 -14.77 -3.37
CA ARG A 190 -5.70 -14.42 -4.02
C ARG A 190 -5.62 -13.04 -4.67
N ASP A 191 -5.01 -12.95 -5.84
CA ASP A 191 -5.05 -11.73 -6.67
C ASP A 191 -6.43 -11.53 -7.30
N ALA A 192 -7.23 -12.58 -7.51
CA ALA A 192 -8.55 -12.52 -8.10
C ALA A 192 -9.51 -11.57 -7.37
N ASP A 193 -9.58 -11.63 -6.03
CA ASP A 193 -10.50 -10.81 -5.23
C ASP A 193 -10.19 -9.29 -5.33
N TYR A 194 -9.02 -8.92 -5.82
CA TYR A 194 -8.58 -7.53 -5.91
C TYR A 194 -8.93 -6.87 -7.24
N TYR A 195 -8.81 -7.61 -8.34
CA TYR A 195 -9.13 -7.13 -9.68
C TYR A 195 -10.63 -7.09 -9.93
N ASP A 196 -11.40 -8.06 -9.41
CA ASP A 196 -12.87 -8.09 -9.50
C ASP A 196 -13.54 -6.87 -8.87
N LEU A 197 -12.87 -6.18 -7.95
CA LEU A 197 -13.35 -4.94 -7.33
C LEU A 197 -13.24 -3.72 -8.26
N PHE A 198 -12.40 -3.75 -9.29
CA PHE A 198 -12.13 -2.62 -10.17
C PHE A 198 -12.78 -2.74 -11.55
N GLU A 199 -13.13 -3.94 -12.01
CA GLU A 199 -13.77 -4.13 -13.33
C GLU A 199 -15.27 -3.77 -13.37
N ALA A 200 -15.91 -3.58 -12.22
CA ALA A 200 -17.29 -3.18 -12.19
C ALA A 200 -17.40 -1.66 -12.00
N ASP A 201 -17.85 -0.93 -12.99
CA ASP A 201 -18.45 0.41 -12.88
C ASP A 201 -19.72 0.43 -11.99
N GLN A 202 -19.93 -0.63 -11.24
CA GLN A 202 -21.03 -0.80 -10.30
C GLN A 202 -20.61 -0.43 -8.89
N PRO A 203 -21.47 0.25 -8.11
CA PRO A 203 -21.22 0.51 -6.71
C PRO A 203 -20.95 -0.83 -6.01
N ILE A 204 -19.78 -0.94 -5.36
CA ILE A 204 -19.33 -2.15 -4.68
C ILE A 204 -20.42 -2.62 -3.72
N ASN A 205 -21.09 -3.71 -4.06
CA ASN A 205 -22.04 -4.35 -3.16
C ASN A 205 -21.25 -5.08 -2.07
N MET A 206 -21.02 -4.38 -0.96
CA MET A 206 -20.25 -4.88 0.17
C MET A 206 -20.86 -6.13 0.84
N SER A 207 -22.10 -6.50 0.49
CA SER A 207 -22.72 -7.73 0.99
C SER A 207 -22.11 -8.99 0.38
N ASN A 208 -21.54 -8.90 -0.81
CA ASN A 208 -20.97 -10.03 -1.56
C ASN A 208 -19.48 -10.28 -1.30
N TRP A 209 -18.80 -9.39 -0.59
CA TRP A 209 -17.36 -9.52 -0.32
C TRP A 209 -16.98 -10.83 0.41
N HIS A 210 -17.87 -11.37 1.23
CA HIS A 210 -17.58 -12.59 2.00
C HIS A 210 -18.15 -13.87 1.39
N THR A 211 -18.87 -13.77 0.26
CA THR A 211 -19.69 -14.88 -0.26
C THR A 211 -19.29 -15.36 -1.64
N HIS A 212 -18.22 -14.86 -2.25
CA HIS A 212 -17.70 -15.50 -3.44
C HIS A 212 -17.14 -16.88 -3.04
N ARG A 213 -18.04 -17.84 -2.97
CA ARG A 213 -17.67 -19.27 -2.99
C ARG A 213 -17.33 -19.57 -4.45
N PRO A 214 -16.12 -20.01 -4.76
CA PRO A 214 -15.79 -20.40 -6.12
C PRO A 214 -16.82 -21.41 -6.61
N THR A 215 -17.31 -21.18 -7.82
CA THR A 215 -18.26 -22.06 -8.46
C THR A 215 -17.69 -23.47 -8.61
N PRO A 216 -18.51 -24.51 -8.76
CA PRO A 216 -17.99 -25.85 -9.01
C PRO A 216 -17.07 -25.93 -10.25
N GLU A 217 -17.31 -25.07 -11.25
CA GLU A 217 -16.49 -24.96 -12.46
C GLU A 217 -15.12 -24.31 -12.17
N GLU A 218 -15.07 -23.25 -11.36
CA GLU A 218 -13.83 -22.63 -10.92
C GLU A 218 -12.98 -23.60 -10.08
N LYS A 219 -13.64 -24.37 -9.19
CA LYS A 219 -12.96 -25.43 -8.42
C LYS A 219 -12.44 -26.56 -9.31
N ALA A 220 -13.20 -26.92 -10.34
CA ALA A 220 -12.78 -27.95 -11.29
C ALA A 220 -11.64 -27.47 -12.19
N ALA A 221 -11.67 -26.20 -12.63
CA ALA A 221 -10.59 -25.57 -13.38
C ALA A 221 -9.30 -25.43 -12.53
N GLU A 222 -9.45 -25.07 -11.25
CA GLU A 222 -8.35 -25.00 -10.29
C GLU A 222 -7.74 -26.38 -10.01
N ALA A 223 -8.57 -27.40 -9.83
CA ALA A 223 -8.15 -28.79 -9.61
C ALA A 223 -7.49 -29.40 -10.86
N ALA A 224 -7.87 -28.95 -12.07
CA ALA A 224 -7.31 -29.40 -13.33
C ALA A 224 -5.98 -28.70 -13.71
N GLY A 225 -5.44 -27.81 -12.87
CA GLY A 225 -4.17 -27.11 -13.11
C GLY A 225 -4.20 -26.16 -14.32
N ARG A 226 -5.38 -25.77 -14.79
CA ARG A 226 -5.56 -24.94 -15.98
C ARG A 226 -5.57 -23.43 -15.71
N MET A 227 -5.29 -22.99 -14.50
CA MET A 227 -5.06 -21.57 -14.20
C MET A 227 -3.60 -21.20 -14.42
N THR A 228 -3.13 -21.36 -15.64
CA THR A 228 -1.90 -20.77 -16.13
C THR A 228 -2.25 -19.92 -17.35
N ASP A 229 -1.90 -18.64 -17.27
CA ASP A 229 -1.64 -17.72 -18.39
C ASP A 229 -2.79 -17.04 -19.13
N ASP A 230 -4.06 -17.30 -18.87
CA ASP A 230 -5.15 -16.47 -19.43
C ASP A 230 -5.68 -15.48 -18.38
N LEU A 231 -4.91 -14.41 -18.18
CA LEU A 231 -5.39 -13.22 -17.46
C LEU A 231 -6.48 -12.53 -18.31
N PRO A 232 -7.60 -12.11 -17.70
CA PRO A 232 -8.70 -11.43 -18.40
C PRO A 232 -8.33 -10.07 -19.03
N GLU A 233 -7.08 -9.62 -18.91
CA GLU A 233 -6.55 -8.41 -19.56
C GLU A 233 -6.74 -8.40 -21.09
N ARG A 234 -6.73 -9.55 -21.76
CA ARG A 234 -6.86 -9.59 -23.22
C ARG A 234 -8.31 -9.41 -23.71
N GLU A 235 -9.29 -9.91 -22.98
CA GLU A 235 -10.69 -9.77 -23.41
C GLU A 235 -11.24 -8.35 -23.16
N GLY A 236 -10.90 -7.72 -22.04
CA GLY A 236 -11.27 -6.32 -21.76
C GLY A 236 -10.69 -5.36 -22.79
N PHE A 237 -9.42 -5.52 -23.12
CA PHE A 237 -8.73 -4.68 -24.11
C PHE A 237 -9.26 -4.91 -25.54
N GLN A 238 -9.60 -6.13 -25.92
CA GLN A 238 -10.20 -6.45 -27.22
C GLN A 238 -11.64 -5.93 -27.33
N ARG A 239 -12.42 -5.91 -26.23
CA ARG A 239 -13.76 -5.31 -26.21
C ARG A 239 -13.72 -3.80 -26.35
N MET A 240 -12.76 -3.10 -25.72
CA MET A 240 -12.56 -1.66 -25.91
C MET A 240 -12.22 -1.32 -27.36
N GLN A 241 -11.27 -2.01 -27.97
CA GLN A 241 -10.92 -1.78 -29.38
C GLN A 241 -12.06 -2.07 -30.35
N LYS A 242 -12.94 -3.02 -30.02
CA LYS A 242 -14.10 -3.36 -30.86
C LYS A 242 -15.23 -2.33 -30.74
N ASN A 243 -15.34 -1.68 -29.60
CA ASN A 243 -16.31 -0.59 -29.39
C ASN A 243 -15.83 0.72 -30.04
N GLU A 244 -14.53 1.07 -29.93
CA GLU A 244 -13.97 2.22 -30.63
C GLU A 244 -14.10 2.13 -32.16
N LYS A 245 -13.95 0.92 -32.72
CA LYS A 245 -14.17 0.71 -34.17
C LYS A 245 -15.63 0.77 -34.61
N LYS A 246 -16.60 0.64 -33.69
CA LYS A 246 -18.03 0.79 -34.00
C LYS A 246 -18.53 2.23 -33.88
N GLU A 247 -17.85 3.07 -33.11
CA GLU A 247 -18.20 4.50 -32.96
C GLU A 247 -17.55 5.39 -34.03
N ASN A 248 -16.50 4.92 -34.69
CA ASN A 248 -15.75 5.66 -35.72
C ASN A 248 -15.98 5.16 -37.17
N GLY A 249 -16.95 4.33 -37.41
CA GLY A 249 -17.40 3.84 -38.72
C GLY A 249 -18.89 4.05 -38.92
#